data_34afc35848b6b76a0e0cf91ac2527c4b
#
_entry.id   34afc35848b6b76a0e0cf91ac2527c4b
#
_cell.length_a   1.000
_cell.length_b   1.000
_cell.length_c   1.000
_cell.angle_alpha   90.00
_cell.angle_beta   90.00
_cell.angle_gamma   90.00
#
_symmetry.space_group_name_H-M   'P 1'
#
loop_
_entity.id
_entity.type
_entity.pdbx_description
1 polymer ?
#
loop_
_entity_poly.entity_id
_entity_poly.type
_entity_poly.pdbx_seq_one_letter_code
_entity_poly.pdbx_strand_id
1 'polypeptide(L)'
;MTGPADVCFLNQKANISRPGIWEDTEKPKLWLYNLHYFDDLVAEHADVRLDWHRALIDRWIVENKPAHGTGWEPYPTSLRIVNWVKWCLRRGQCDDGLLHSLAIQARYLSRRLEYHILGNHLLANAKALMFAGALFDGKEADVWLAKGGKILAREIEAQVLADGGHFELSPMYHLIVLEDLLDCYNLCQTYDLPLWPNLETAIERMLVWSRTMRHPDGEIPFFNDAAFGVAPRPAELDAYASRLGFRIPNETTEPVVHLQASGYARLQAGKAVLFTDVAPVGPDYLPGHAHADTLSFELSLAGQRVVVNGGTSVYGTGAERHRQRGTSAHSTLVMDDSDSSEVW
;
A
#
# COMPACT_ATOMS: atom_id res chain seq x y z
N MET A 1 -9.96 5.34 -14.20
CA MET A 1 -10.60 5.07 -15.52
C MET A 1 -10.43 6.29 -16.41
N THR A 2 -10.13 6.10 -17.68
CA THR A 2 -9.98 7.19 -18.67
C THR A 2 -11.20 7.28 -19.62
N GLY A 3 -12.13 6.34 -19.50
CA GLY A 3 -13.40 6.26 -20.22
C GLY A 3 -14.31 5.22 -19.54
N PRO A 4 -15.57 5.05 -20.00
CA PRO A 4 -16.52 4.10 -19.39
C PRO A 4 -16.02 2.65 -19.31
N ALA A 5 -15.13 2.27 -20.24
CA ALA A 5 -14.51 0.96 -20.31
C ALA A 5 -13.00 1.04 -20.59
N ASP A 6 -12.39 2.20 -20.44
CA ASP A 6 -10.97 2.40 -20.70
C ASP A 6 -10.23 2.63 -19.41
N VAL A 7 -9.17 1.84 -19.17
CA VAL A 7 -8.33 1.88 -17.98
C VAL A 7 -6.85 2.02 -18.36
N CYS A 8 -6.05 2.50 -17.41
CA CYS A 8 -4.61 2.51 -17.52
C CYS A 8 -4.03 2.00 -16.19
N PHE A 9 -3.43 0.80 -16.19
CA PHE A 9 -2.73 0.23 -15.06
C PHE A 9 -1.29 -0.08 -15.44
N LEU A 10 -0.34 0.20 -14.58
CA LEU A 10 1.08 -0.06 -14.82
C LEU A 10 1.55 0.51 -16.17
N ASN A 11 1.12 1.73 -16.49
CA ASN A 11 1.37 2.41 -17.76
C ASN A 11 0.82 1.68 -19.03
N GLN A 12 -0.01 0.66 -18.85
CA GLN A 12 -0.65 -0.07 -19.94
C GLN A 12 -2.14 0.31 -20.06
N LYS A 13 -2.49 0.94 -21.16
CA LYS A 13 -3.89 1.24 -21.50
C LYS A 13 -4.59 -0.02 -22.03
N ALA A 14 -5.84 -0.20 -21.64
CA ALA A 14 -6.68 -1.28 -22.16
C ALA A 14 -8.16 -0.89 -22.17
N ASN A 15 -8.90 -1.43 -23.12
CA ASN A 15 -10.34 -1.43 -23.09
C ASN A 15 -10.83 -2.71 -22.43
N ILE A 16 -11.64 -2.58 -21.39
CA ILE A 16 -12.10 -3.68 -20.55
C ILE A 16 -13.52 -4.15 -20.89
N SER A 17 -14.12 -3.69 -22.02
CA SER A 17 -15.49 -4.08 -22.40
C SER A 17 -15.60 -5.52 -22.89
N ARG A 18 -14.49 -6.13 -23.32
CA ARG A 18 -14.50 -7.48 -23.89
C ARG A 18 -14.80 -8.56 -22.84
N PRO A 19 -15.53 -9.64 -23.20
CA PRO A 19 -15.71 -10.79 -22.31
C PRO A 19 -14.38 -11.43 -21.90
N GLY A 20 -14.30 -11.94 -20.66
CA GLY A 20 -13.12 -12.64 -20.16
C GLY A 20 -11.94 -11.76 -19.78
N ILE A 21 -12.06 -10.43 -19.84
CA ILE A 21 -10.98 -9.50 -19.48
C ILE A 21 -10.47 -9.68 -18.04
N TRP A 22 -11.34 -10.13 -17.14
CA TRP A 22 -11.03 -10.33 -15.73
C TRP A 22 -9.98 -11.41 -15.47
N GLU A 23 -9.84 -12.36 -16.42
CA GLU A 23 -8.90 -13.50 -16.34
C GLU A 23 -8.02 -13.58 -17.59
N ASP A 24 -7.72 -12.44 -18.21
CA ASP A 24 -6.92 -12.37 -19.43
C ASP A 24 -5.48 -12.80 -19.18
N THR A 25 -5.13 -14.00 -19.62
CA THR A 25 -3.80 -14.60 -19.44
C THR A 25 -2.67 -13.87 -20.20
N GLU A 26 -3.00 -12.98 -21.14
CA GLU A 26 -2.04 -12.14 -21.83
C GLU A 26 -1.61 -10.92 -20.98
N LYS A 27 -2.35 -10.63 -19.91
CA LYS A 27 -2.03 -9.55 -18.98
C LYS A 27 -1.17 -10.04 -17.81
N PRO A 28 -0.20 -9.22 -17.35
CA PRO A 28 0.52 -9.53 -16.13
C PRO A 28 -0.43 -9.69 -14.94
N LYS A 29 -0.11 -10.59 -14.04
CA LYS A 29 -0.92 -10.86 -12.83
C LYS A 29 -1.25 -9.56 -12.06
N LEU A 30 -0.26 -8.69 -11.86
CA LEU A 30 -0.45 -7.42 -11.16
C LEU A 30 -1.40 -6.47 -11.91
N TRP A 31 -1.40 -6.50 -13.25
CA TRP A 31 -2.35 -5.72 -14.04
C TRP A 31 -3.80 -6.19 -13.79
N LEU A 32 -4.02 -7.51 -13.75
CA LEU A 32 -5.31 -8.08 -13.39
C LEU A 32 -5.71 -7.72 -11.96
N TYR A 33 -4.77 -7.76 -11.02
CA TYR A 33 -5.00 -7.33 -9.65
C TYR A 33 -5.53 -5.90 -9.60
N ASN A 34 -4.87 -4.95 -10.27
CA ASN A 34 -5.31 -3.55 -10.35
C ASN A 34 -6.73 -3.41 -10.93
N LEU A 35 -7.09 -4.25 -11.91
CA LEU A 35 -8.46 -4.27 -12.45
C LEU A 35 -9.50 -4.69 -11.39
N HIS A 36 -9.11 -5.56 -10.44
CA HIS A 36 -9.97 -6.05 -9.38
C HIS A 36 -9.97 -5.21 -8.10
N TYR A 37 -9.05 -4.23 -7.95
CA TYR A 37 -8.99 -3.36 -6.78
C TYR A 37 -10.11 -2.32 -6.73
N PHE A 38 -10.52 -1.82 -7.89
CA PHE A 38 -11.50 -0.73 -8.00
C PHE A 38 -11.03 0.59 -7.38
N ASP A 39 -9.74 0.91 -7.44
CA ASP A 39 -9.17 2.12 -6.84
C ASP A 39 -9.78 3.41 -7.40
N ASP A 40 -10.24 3.40 -8.66
CA ASP A 40 -10.89 4.55 -9.29
C ASP A 40 -12.16 5.02 -8.54
N LEU A 41 -12.79 4.14 -7.76
CA LEU A 41 -13.98 4.48 -6.96
C LEU A 41 -13.70 5.54 -5.88
N VAL A 42 -12.46 5.59 -5.42
CA VAL A 42 -12.02 6.48 -4.34
C VAL A 42 -11.00 7.52 -4.82
N ALA A 43 -10.68 7.51 -6.11
CA ALA A 43 -9.75 8.44 -6.73
C ALA A 43 -10.27 9.89 -6.72
N GLU A 44 -9.37 10.81 -7.00
CA GLU A 44 -9.73 12.22 -7.21
C GLU A 44 -10.75 12.36 -8.35
N HIS A 45 -11.75 13.22 -8.16
CA HIS A 45 -12.86 13.41 -9.10
C HIS A 45 -13.67 12.12 -9.42
N ALA A 46 -13.69 11.13 -8.53
CA ALA A 46 -14.48 9.91 -8.70
C ALA A 46 -15.98 10.17 -8.88
N ASP A 47 -16.48 11.24 -8.27
CA ASP A 47 -17.89 11.68 -8.31
C ASP A 47 -18.40 12.00 -9.72
N VAL A 48 -17.55 12.42 -10.65
CA VAL A 48 -17.96 12.66 -12.05
C VAL A 48 -18.04 11.37 -12.87
N ARG A 49 -17.65 10.21 -12.32
CA ARG A 49 -17.63 8.90 -12.97
C ARG A 49 -18.57 7.87 -12.36
N LEU A 50 -19.55 8.31 -11.59
CA LEU A 50 -20.43 7.42 -10.82
C LEU A 50 -21.15 6.38 -11.67
N ASP A 51 -21.61 6.76 -12.87
CA ASP A 51 -22.29 5.82 -13.79
C ASP A 51 -21.32 4.77 -14.32
N TRP A 52 -20.06 5.13 -14.57
CA TRP A 52 -19.02 4.17 -14.98
C TRP A 52 -18.70 3.19 -13.85
N HIS A 53 -18.57 3.70 -12.65
CA HIS A 53 -18.33 2.88 -11.45
C HIS A 53 -19.47 1.90 -11.23
N ARG A 54 -20.72 2.37 -11.32
CA ARG A 54 -21.88 1.50 -11.15
C ARG A 54 -21.90 0.39 -12.20
N ALA A 55 -21.75 0.73 -13.46
CA ALA A 55 -21.72 -0.25 -14.54
C ALA A 55 -20.58 -1.27 -14.37
N LEU A 56 -19.40 -0.81 -13.90
CA LEU A 56 -18.26 -1.70 -13.66
C LEU A 56 -18.51 -2.66 -12.49
N ILE A 57 -19.11 -2.17 -11.39
CA ILE A 57 -19.48 -2.98 -10.23
C ILE A 57 -20.52 -4.05 -10.62
N ASP A 58 -21.60 -3.65 -11.28
CA ASP A 58 -22.66 -4.56 -11.71
C ASP A 58 -22.12 -5.64 -12.63
N ARG A 59 -21.28 -5.25 -13.57
CA ARG A 59 -20.62 -6.16 -14.48
C ARG A 59 -19.70 -7.14 -13.72
N TRP A 60 -18.91 -6.63 -12.75
CA TRP A 60 -18.04 -7.48 -11.95
C TRP A 60 -18.82 -8.55 -11.20
N ILE A 61 -19.95 -8.18 -10.58
CA ILE A 61 -20.81 -9.10 -9.81
C ILE A 61 -21.34 -10.24 -10.71
N VAL A 62 -21.71 -9.90 -11.95
CA VAL A 62 -22.26 -10.89 -12.90
C VAL A 62 -21.18 -11.79 -13.48
N GLU A 63 -20.02 -11.23 -13.84
CA GLU A 63 -18.99 -11.93 -14.61
C GLU A 63 -18.00 -12.70 -13.71
N ASN A 64 -17.87 -12.36 -12.42
CA ASN A 64 -16.91 -12.99 -11.51
C ASN A 64 -17.62 -13.88 -10.48
N LYS A 65 -17.75 -15.16 -10.83
CA LYS A 65 -18.40 -16.15 -9.94
C LYS A 65 -17.69 -16.22 -8.59
N PRO A 66 -18.44 -16.34 -7.47
CA PRO A 66 -17.84 -16.44 -6.15
C PRO A 66 -16.78 -17.54 -6.03
N ALA A 67 -15.67 -17.19 -5.38
CA ALA A 67 -14.55 -18.08 -5.11
C ALA A 67 -13.79 -18.60 -6.35
N HIS A 68 -13.90 -17.95 -7.50
CA HIS A 68 -13.20 -18.32 -8.73
C HIS A 68 -12.39 -17.16 -9.31
N GLY A 69 -11.19 -17.47 -9.78
CA GLY A 69 -10.32 -16.57 -10.54
C GLY A 69 -9.58 -15.55 -9.70
N THR A 70 -8.82 -14.74 -10.40
CA THR A 70 -7.89 -13.73 -9.86
C THR A 70 -8.60 -12.73 -8.95
N GLY A 71 -9.79 -12.32 -9.28
CA GLY A 71 -10.57 -11.38 -8.49
C GLY A 71 -11.01 -11.88 -7.12
N TRP A 72 -10.94 -13.19 -6.87
CA TRP A 72 -11.27 -13.79 -5.59
C TRP A 72 -10.04 -14.18 -4.77
N GLU A 73 -8.84 -13.88 -5.25
CA GLU A 73 -7.65 -14.00 -4.41
C GLU A 73 -7.76 -13.00 -3.23
N PRO A 74 -7.21 -13.31 -2.04
CA PRO A 74 -7.51 -12.54 -0.85
C PRO A 74 -7.09 -11.07 -0.94
N TYR A 75 -5.91 -10.76 -1.50
CA TYR A 75 -5.44 -9.38 -1.59
C TYR A 75 -6.33 -8.49 -2.47
N PRO A 76 -6.63 -8.83 -3.76
CA PRO A 76 -7.59 -8.06 -4.55
C PRO A 76 -9.00 -7.99 -3.93
N THR A 77 -9.45 -9.06 -3.27
CA THR A 77 -10.72 -9.08 -2.54
C THR A 77 -10.71 -8.06 -1.41
N SER A 78 -9.60 -7.95 -0.68
CA SER A 78 -9.47 -7.01 0.44
C SER A 78 -9.55 -5.55 -0.02
N LEU A 79 -8.77 -5.18 -1.03
CA LEU A 79 -8.79 -3.80 -1.55
C LEU A 79 -10.18 -3.44 -2.11
N ARG A 80 -10.79 -4.37 -2.85
CA ARG A 80 -12.13 -4.16 -3.41
C ARG A 80 -13.20 -4.00 -2.35
N ILE A 81 -13.19 -4.81 -1.28
CA ILE A 81 -14.14 -4.64 -0.16
C ILE A 81 -14.04 -3.21 0.39
N VAL A 82 -12.82 -2.75 0.71
CA VAL A 82 -12.61 -1.42 1.26
C VAL A 82 -13.09 -0.33 0.29
N ASN A 83 -12.71 -0.41 -0.98
CA ASN A 83 -13.08 0.58 -1.98
C ASN A 83 -14.59 0.62 -2.24
N TRP A 84 -15.26 -0.54 -2.28
CA TRP A 84 -16.71 -0.59 -2.44
C TRP A 84 -17.44 -0.06 -1.20
N VAL A 85 -16.96 -0.35 0.01
CA VAL A 85 -17.51 0.22 1.24
C VAL A 85 -17.36 1.75 1.26
N LYS A 86 -16.16 2.26 0.96
CA LYS A 86 -15.92 3.71 0.86
C LYS A 86 -16.82 4.38 -0.18
N TRP A 87 -17.02 3.73 -1.33
CA TRP A 87 -17.91 4.23 -2.39
C TRP A 87 -19.37 4.27 -1.93
N CYS A 88 -19.86 3.25 -1.23
CA CYS A 88 -21.17 3.23 -0.62
C CYS A 88 -21.37 4.36 0.38
N LEU A 89 -20.44 4.52 1.30
CA LEU A 89 -20.52 5.54 2.36
C LEU A 89 -20.53 6.96 1.79
N ARG A 90 -19.74 7.24 0.76
CA ARG A 90 -19.77 8.55 0.06
C ARG A 90 -21.14 8.88 -0.53
N ARG A 91 -21.90 7.90 -0.96
CA ARG A 91 -23.20 8.08 -1.60
C ARG A 91 -24.37 8.07 -0.62
N GLY A 92 -24.15 7.58 0.60
CA GLY A 92 -25.22 7.35 1.58
C GLY A 92 -26.20 6.25 1.17
N GLN A 93 -25.89 5.47 0.13
CA GLN A 93 -26.74 4.39 -0.40
C GLN A 93 -25.92 3.25 -0.97
N CYS A 94 -26.25 2.03 -0.57
CA CYS A 94 -25.86 0.77 -1.21
C CYS A 94 -27.13 0.02 -1.58
N ASP A 95 -27.19 -0.54 -2.79
CA ASP A 95 -28.28 -1.42 -3.13
C ASP A 95 -28.04 -2.86 -2.64
N ASP A 96 -29.12 -3.64 -2.60
CA ASP A 96 -29.12 -4.99 -2.07
C ASP A 96 -28.15 -5.93 -2.82
N GLY A 97 -28.00 -5.75 -4.15
CA GLY A 97 -27.10 -6.57 -4.96
C GLY A 97 -25.63 -6.36 -4.59
N LEU A 98 -25.24 -5.11 -4.39
CA LEU A 98 -23.89 -4.73 -3.96
C LEU A 98 -23.63 -5.21 -2.52
N LEU A 99 -24.57 -4.97 -1.60
CA LEU A 99 -24.46 -5.43 -0.21
C LEU A 99 -24.36 -6.97 -0.15
N HIS A 100 -25.19 -7.68 -0.91
CA HIS A 100 -25.10 -9.13 -1.00
C HIS A 100 -23.73 -9.62 -1.46
N SER A 101 -23.20 -9.00 -2.52
CA SER A 101 -21.86 -9.33 -3.03
C SER A 101 -20.77 -9.04 -1.99
N LEU A 102 -20.81 -7.88 -1.31
CA LEU A 102 -19.87 -7.54 -0.23
C LEU A 102 -19.91 -8.57 0.92
N ALA A 103 -21.09 -9.00 1.34
CA ALA A 103 -21.22 -10.03 2.38
C ALA A 103 -20.61 -11.38 1.95
N ILE A 104 -20.79 -11.79 0.69
CA ILE A 104 -20.16 -13.00 0.15
C ILE A 104 -18.63 -12.85 0.14
N GLN A 105 -18.12 -11.72 -0.30
CA GLN A 105 -16.68 -11.44 -0.34
C GLN A 105 -16.07 -11.46 1.06
N ALA A 106 -16.70 -10.83 2.05
CA ALA A 106 -16.24 -10.84 3.44
C ALA A 106 -16.24 -12.23 4.05
N ARG A 107 -17.29 -13.04 3.81
CA ARG A 107 -17.35 -14.46 4.23
C ARG A 107 -16.23 -15.28 3.61
N TYR A 108 -15.98 -15.10 2.33
CA TYR A 108 -14.90 -15.79 1.63
C TYR A 108 -13.54 -15.40 2.20
N LEU A 109 -13.25 -14.09 2.28
CA LEU A 109 -12.00 -13.56 2.79
C LEU A 109 -11.74 -14.02 4.24
N SER A 110 -12.76 -14.01 5.10
CA SER A 110 -12.61 -14.40 6.50
C SER A 110 -12.10 -15.84 6.70
N ARG A 111 -12.20 -16.69 5.66
CA ARG A 111 -11.74 -18.09 5.65
C ARG A 111 -10.46 -18.31 4.85
N ARG A 112 -9.93 -17.26 4.19
CA ARG A 112 -8.82 -17.34 3.23
C ARG A 112 -7.75 -16.27 3.46
N LEU A 113 -7.51 -15.93 4.72
CA LEU A 113 -6.51 -14.92 5.08
C LEU A 113 -5.09 -15.39 4.73
N GLU A 114 -4.25 -14.45 4.35
CA GLU A 114 -2.92 -14.69 3.80
C GLU A 114 -1.84 -14.86 4.89
N TYR A 115 -2.11 -15.72 5.88
CA TYR A 115 -1.14 -16.06 6.93
C TYR A 115 0.16 -16.69 6.41
N HIS A 116 0.16 -17.19 5.19
CA HIS A 116 1.31 -17.80 4.55
C HIS A 116 2.19 -16.77 3.83
N ILE A 117 1.67 -15.57 3.55
CA ILE A 117 2.41 -14.45 2.96
C ILE A 117 2.79 -13.45 4.05
N LEU A 118 1.86 -13.15 4.99
CA LEU A 118 2.04 -12.12 6.03
C LEU A 118 2.15 -10.70 5.43
N GLY A 119 2.92 -9.82 6.10
CA GLY A 119 3.24 -8.47 5.63
C GLY A 119 2.00 -7.62 5.34
N ASN A 120 2.14 -6.73 4.38
CA ASN A 120 1.07 -5.82 3.95
C ASN A 120 -0.19 -6.55 3.47
N HIS A 121 -0.08 -7.80 2.94
CA HIS A 121 -1.23 -8.61 2.51
C HIS A 121 -2.16 -8.95 3.68
N LEU A 122 -1.59 -9.46 4.78
CA LEU A 122 -2.40 -9.84 5.94
C LEU A 122 -2.99 -8.61 6.63
N LEU A 123 -2.28 -7.47 6.63
CA LEU A 123 -2.79 -6.21 7.13
C LEU A 123 -3.97 -5.70 6.29
N ALA A 124 -3.88 -5.76 4.95
CA ALA A 124 -4.99 -5.43 4.06
C ALA A 124 -6.21 -6.35 4.27
N ASN A 125 -5.98 -7.66 4.48
CA ASN A 125 -7.07 -8.58 4.83
C ASN A 125 -7.77 -8.17 6.14
N ALA A 126 -7.00 -7.77 7.16
CA ALA A 126 -7.53 -7.31 8.44
C ALA A 126 -8.38 -6.05 8.28
N LYS A 127 -7.86 -5.02 7.58
CA LYS A 127 -8.57 -3.79 7.24
C LYS A 127 -9.90 -4.09 6.55
N ALA A 128 -9.89 -4.96 5.53
CA ALA A 128 -11.10 -5.32 4.79
C ALA A 128 -12.18 -5.96 5.68
N LEU A 129 -11.78 -6.85 6.60
CA LEU A 129 -12.70 -7.44 7.57
C LEU A 129 -13.27 -6.41 8.54
N MET A 130 -12.47 -5.43 8.98
CA MET A 130 -12.94 -4.33 9.83
C MET A 130 -13.95 -3.45 9.09
N PHE A 131 -13.69 -3.10 7.84
CA PHE A 131 -14.60 -2.32 7.00
C PHE A 131 -15.93 -3.05 6.76
N ALA A 132 -15.87 -4.35 6.44
CA ALA A 132 -17.07 -5.16 6.30
C ALA A 132 -17.83 -5.29 7.63
N GLY A 133 -17.12 -5.51 8.74
CA GLY A 133 -17.73 -5.63 10.07
C GLY A 133 -18.37 -4.32 10.57
N ALA A 134 -17.86 -3.17 10.15
CA ALA A 134 -18.45 -1.85 10.46
C ALA A 134 -19.65 -1.49 9.55
N LEU A 135 -19.69 -2.04 8.32
CA LEU A 135 -20.78 -1.78 7.37
C LEU A 135 -22.05 -2.58 7.69
N PHE A 136 -21.89 -3.83 8.14
CA PHE A 136 -23.00 -4.76 8.37
C PHE A 136 -23.33 -4.88 9.85
N ASP A 137 -24.58 -5.23 10.13
CA ASP A 137 -25.06 -5.54 11.48
C ASP A 137 -25.12 -7.05 11.73
N GLY A 138 -25.04 -7.43 13.01
CA GLY A 138 -25.29 -8.76 13.50
C GLY A 138 -24.03 -9.60 13.75
N LYS A 139 -24.24 -10.80 14.32
CA LYS A 139 -23.16 -11.66 14.85
C LYS A 139 -22.03 -11.96 13.87
N GLU A 140 -22.32 -12.07 12.58
CA GLU A 140 -21.30 -12.34 11.57
C GLU A 140 -20.40 -11.13 11.35
N ALA A 141 -20.98 -9.94 11.32
CA ALA A 141 -20.26 -8.67 11.24
C ALA A 141 -19.37 -8.44 12.47
N ASP A 142 -19.91 -8.74 13.68
CA ASP A 142 -19.14 -8.66 14.92
C ASP A 142 -17.90 -9.59 14.88
N VAL A 143 -18.04 -10.79 14.32
CA VAL A 143 -16.92 -11.73 14.16
C VAL A 143 -15.88 -11.21 13.18
N TRP A 144 -16.28 -10.60 12.06
CA TRP A 144 -15.33 -10.00 11.11
C TRP A 144 -14.59 -8.85 11.73
N LEU A 145 -15.29 -7.93 12.38
CA LEU A 145 -14.70 -6.78 13.08
C LEU A 145 -13.69 -7.22 14.13
N ALA A 146 -14.10 -8.13 15.02
CA ALA A 146 -13.22 -8.63 16.07
C ALA A 146 -12.00 -9.39 15.53
N LYS A 147 -12.18 -10.17 14.45
CA LYS A 147 -11.09 -10.90 13.80
C LYS A 147 -10.12 -9.97 13.11
N GLY A 148 -10.63 -9.01 12.34
CA GLY A 148 -9.82 -7.98 11.67
C GLY A 148 -8.98 -7.19 12.66
N GLY A 149 -9.60 -6.67 13.71
CA GLY A 149 -8.90 -5.88 14.71
C GLY A 149 -7.84 -6.65 15.51
N LYS A 150 -8.07 -7.93 15.82
CA LYS A 150 -7.04 -8.79 16.46
C LYS A 150 -5.83 -9.00 15.56
N ILE A 151 -6.06 -9.18 14.26
CA ILE A 151 -4.98 -9.31 13.28
C ILE A 151 -4.26 -7.98 13.17
N LEU A 152 -4.98 -6.86 13.00
CA LEU A 152 -4.40 -5.52 12.93
C LEU A 152 -3.47 -5.24 14.10
N ALA A 153 -3.92 -5.48 15.35
CA ALA A 153 -3.10 -5.23 16.54
C ALA A 153 -1.78 -6.04 16.51
N ARG A 154 -1.84 -7.30 16.10
CA ARG A 154 -0.66 -8.17 16.00
C ARG A 154 0.27 -7.71 14.87
N GLU A 155 -0.29 -7.37 13.71
CA GLU A 155 0.51 -6.94 12.55
C GLU A 155 1.16 -5.56 12.78
N ILE A 156 0.53 -4.67 13.53
CA ILE A 156 1.17 -3.42 13.98
C ILE A 156 2.44 -3.71 14.78
N GLU A 157 2.39 -4.63 15.73
CA GLU A 157 3.56 -5.01 16.53
C GLU A 157 4.67 -5.65 15.69
N ALA A 158 4.29 -6.42 14.66
CA ALA A 158 5.23 -7.13 13.81
C ALA A 158 5.83 -6.23 12.71
N GLN A 159 5.06 -5.28 12.18
CA GLN A 159 5.42 -4.56 10.97
C GLN A 159 5.87 -3.12 11.20
N VAL A 160 5.50 -2.47 12.31
CA VAL A 160 5.93 -1.10 12.62
C VAL A 160 7.11 -1.13 13.59
N LEU A 161 8.28 -0.84 13.08
CA LEU A 161 9.53 -0.86 13.81
C LEU A 161 9.60 0.21 14.91
N ALA A 162 10.59 0.12 15.79
CA ALA A 162 10.71 1.02 16.93
C ALA A 162 10.87 2.49 16.54
N ASP A 163 11.51 2.78 15.41
CA ASP A 163 11.68 4.12 14.83
C ASP A 163 10.50 4.57 13.93
N GLY A 164 9.47 3.74 13.79
CA GLY A 164 8.29 3.99 12.97
C GLY A 164 8.38 3.51 11.52
N GLY A 165 9.52 3.02 11.07
CA GLY A 165 9.68 2.44 9.74
C GLY A 165 8.82 1.18 9.56
N HIS A 166 8.39 0.91 8.33
CA HIS A 166 7.77 -0.38 8.00
C HIS A 166 8.84 -1.44 7.80
N PHE A 167 8.62 -2.64 8.31
CA PHE A 167 9.62 -3.72 8.39
C PHE A 167 10.11 -4.26 7.03
N GLU A 168 9.33 -4.05 5.96
CA GLU A 168 9.74 -4.41 4.58
C GLU A 168 10.74 -3.40 3.98
N LEU A 169 11.10 -2.36 4.72
CA LEU A 169 12.14 -1.39 4.40
C LEU A 169 11.93 -0.64 3.07
N SER A 170 10.71 -0.57 2.58
CA SER A 170 10.36 0.23 1.39
C SER A 170 9.62 1.50 1.81
N PRO A 171 10.10 2.70 1.40
CA PRO A 171 9.38 3.95 1.66
C PRO A 171 7.99 3.99 1.04
N MET A 172 7.79 3.34 -0.11
CA MET A 172 6.48 3.25 -0.76
C MET A 172 5.51 2.37 0.04
N TYR A 173 5.94 1.16 0.45
CA TYR A 173 5.09 0.28 1.26
C TYR A 173 4.84 0.85 2.65
N HIS A 174 5.78 1.61 3.21
CA HIS A 174 5.54 2.38 4.42
C HIS A 174 4.34 3.33 4.27
N LEU A 175 4.21 4.05 3.16
CA LEU A 175 3.08 4.96 2.91
C LEU A 175 1.77 4.19 2.72
N ILE A 176 1.78 3.04 2.03
CA ILE A 176 0.60 2.18 1.87
C ILE A 176 0.09 1.72 3.24
N VAL A 177 0.99 1.23 4.09
CA VAL A 177 0.62 0.77 5.43
C VAL A 177 0.17 1.93 6.31
N LEU A 178 0.81 3.10 6.23
CA LEU A 178 0.35 4.30 6.95
C LEU A 178 -1.08 4.69 6.53
N GLU A 179 -1.41 4.65 5.24
CA GLU A 179 -2.80 4.86 4.78
C GLU A 179 -3.75 3.83 5.37
N ASP A 180 -3.35 2.55 5.38
CA ASP A 180 -4.17 1.47 5.94
C ASP A 180 -4.47 1.68 7.43
N LEU A 181 -3.48 2.11 8.21
CA LEU A 181 -3.67 2.41 9.64
C LEU A 181 -4.54 3.66 9.84
N LEU A 182 -4.34 4.72 9.05
CA LEU A 182 -5.20 5.91 9.08
C LEU A 182 -6.65 5.59 8.73
N ASP A 183 -6.89 4.73 7.75
CA ASP A 183 -8.22 4.26 7.39
C ASP A 183 -8.87 3.47 8.54
N CYS A 184 -8.13 2.58 9.19
CA CYS A 184 -8.62 1.83 10.35
C CYS A 184 -8.93 2.76 11.54
N TYR A 185 -8.09 3.75 11.78
CA TYR A 185 -8.33 4.77 12.80
C TYR A 185 -9.58 5.60 12.49
N ASN A 186 -9.71 6.09 11.26
CA ASN A 186 -10.89 6.82 10.81
C ASN A 186 -12.17 6.00 10.95
N LEU A 187 -12.12 4.71 10.59
CA LEU A 187 -13.25 3.80 10.77
C LEU A 187 -13.68 3.72 12.24
N CYS A 188 -12.71 3.54 13.15
CA CYS A 188 -12.99 3.47 14.58
C CYS A 188 -13.62 4.76 15.10
N GLN A 189 -13.11 5.92 14.69
CA GLN A 189 -13.67 7.22 15.09
C GLN A 189 -15.07 7.45 14.53
N THR A 190 -15.31 7.09 13.27
CA THR A 190 -16.57 7.35 12.56
C THR A 190 -17.71 6.49 13.10
N TYR A 191 -17.45 5.27 13.49
CA TYR A 191 -18.45 4.30 13.97
C TYR A 191 -18.42 4.09 15.47
N ASP A 192 -17.71 4.93 16.22
CA ASP A 192 -17.57 4.84 17.69
C ASP A 192 -17.10 3.45 18.14
N LEU A 193 -16.15 2.88 17.39
CA LEU A 193 -15.57 1.58 17.70
C LEU A 193 -14.38 1.74 18.67
N PRO A 194 -14.10 0.73 19.51
CA PRO A 194 -12.93 0.78 20.36
C PRO A 194 -11.65 0.83 19.52
N LEU A 195 -10.70 1.69 19.90
CA LEU A 195 -9.39 1.71 19.27
C LEU A 195 -8.62 0.42 19.62
N TRP A 196 -8.01 -0.14 18.60
CA TRP A 196 -7.17 -1.32 18.76
C TRP A 196 -5.80 -0.94 19.36
N PRO A 197 -5.19 -1.84 20.16
CA PRO A 197 -3.90 -1.57 20.79
C PRO A 197 -2.84 -1.09 19.80
N ASN A 198 -2.05 -0.11 20.22
CA ASN A 198 -0.91 0.46 19.50
C ASN A 198 -1.25 1.21 18.18
N LEU A 199 -2.51 1.27 17.73
CA LEU A 199 -2.87 1.89 16.44
C LEU A 199 -2.47 3.36 16.37
N GLU A 200 -2.86 4.16 17.35
CA GLU A 200 -2.56 5.60 17.41
C GLU A 200 -1.05 5.86 17.49
N THR A 201 -0.38 5.20 18.41
CA THR A 201 1.08 5.33 18.59
C THR A 201 1.87 4.87 17.36
N ALA A 202 1.39 3.85 16.63
CA ALA A 202 2.01 3.40 15.39
C ALA A 202 1.88 4.47 14.31
N ILE A 203 0.70 5.05 14.13
CA ILE A 203 0.47 6.15 13.18
C ILE A 203 1.39 7.33 13.49
N GLU A 204 1.48 7.76 14.75
CA GLU A 204 2.36 8.86 15.15
C GLU A 204 3.84 8.59 14.79
N ARG A 205 4.34 7.39 15.10
CA ARG A 205 5.72 7.00 14.76
C ARG A 205 5.94 6.92 13.26
N MET A 206 5.00 6.37 12.51
CA MET A 206 5.08 6.27 11.06
C MET A 206 5.08 7.66 10.39
N LEU A 207 4.31 8.62 10.90
CA LEU A 207 4.33 10.01 10.44
C LEU A 207 5.71 10.66 10.67
N VAL A 208 6.36 10.40 11.81
CA VAL A 208 7.71 10.89 12.09
C VAL A 208 8.71 10.30 11.12
N TRP A 209 8.65 8.99 10.89
CA TRP A 209 9.52 8.31 9.93
C TRP A 209 9.32 8.82 8.50
N SER A 210 8.07 8.90 8.03
CA SER A 210 7.73 9.46 6.72
C SER A 210 8.26 10.88 6.54
N ARG A 211 8.18 11.71 7.59
CA ARG A 211 8.68 13.08 7.53
C ARG A 211 10.21 13.14 7.47
N THR A 212 10.88 12.24 8.18
CA THR A 212 12.34 12.11 8.18
C THR A 212 12.88 11.64 6.82
N MET A 213 12.21 10.64 6.21
CA MET A 213 12.58 10.01 4.94
C MET A 213 11.94 10.71 3.73
N ARG A 214 11.89 12.03 3.74
CA ARG A 214 11.30 12.83 2.66
C ARG A 214 12.36 13.78 2.06
N HIS A 215 12.50 13.71 0.74
CA HIS A 215 13.32 14.65 0.00
C HIS A 215 12.77 16.08 0.09
N PRO A 216 13.59 17.11 -0.15
CA PRO A 216 13.14 18.51 -0.18
C PRO A 216 12.06 18.82 -1.22
N ASP A 217 11.87 17.95 -2.23
CA ASP A 217 10.76 18.04 -3.21
C ASP A 217 9.42 17.51 -2.66
N GLY A 218 9.44 16.96 -1.44
CA GLY A 218 8.25 16.42 -0.76
C GLY A 218 7.97 14.95 -1.04
N GLU A 219 8.79 14.27 -1.83
CA GLU A 219 8.58 12.87 -2.23
C GLU A 219 9.56 11.92 -1.53
N ILE A 220 9.24 10.62 -1.59
CA ILE A 220 10.03 9.54 -0.99
C ILE A 220 11.33 9.25 -1.76
N PRO A 221 12.40 8.77 -1.11
CA PRO A 221 13.52 8.13 -1.78
C PRO A 221 13.15 6.73 -2.28
N PHE A 222 13.91 6.23 -3.25
CA PHE A 222 13.67 4.93 -3.87
C PHE A 222 14.64 3.87 -3.34
N PHE A 223 14.35 3.36 -2.15
CA PHE A 223 15.03 2.19 -1.59
C PHE A 223 14.10 0.99 -1.68
N ASN A 224 14.67 -0.17 -2.02
CA ASN A 224 13.89 -1.39 -2.24
C ASN A 224 12.78 -1.17 -3.29
N ASP A 225 11.66 -1.88 -3.22
CA ASP A 225 10.54 -1.65 -4.13
C ASP A 225 9.89 -0.29 -3.84
N ALA A 226 10.15 0.68 -4.69
CA ALA A 226 9.55 2.00 -4.60
C ALA A 226 9.28 2.59 -5.99
N ALA A 227 8.15 3.28 -6.11
CA ALA A 227 7.73 4.01 -7.31
C ALA A 227 6.79 5.15 -6.93
N PHE A 228 6.72 6.19 -7.75
CA PHE A 228 5.71 7.23 -7.61
C PHE A 228 4.35 6.78 -8.14
N GLY A 229 3.28 7.27 -7.53
CA GLY A 229 1.91 7.04 -7.99
C GLY A 229 1.33 5.66 -7.67
N VAL A 230 2.00 4.86 -6.84
CA VAL A 230 1.47 3.59 -6.28
C VAL A 230 0.86 3.85 -4.90
N ALA A 231 1.65 4.39 -3.98
CA ALA A 231 1.15 4.90 -2.70
C ALA A 231 0.64 6.34 -2.85
N PRO A 232 -0.23 6.82 -1.95
CA PRO A 232 -0.54 8.23 -1.81
C PRO A 232 0.74 9.05 -1.55
N ARG A 233 0.76 10.29 -1.98
CA ARG A 233 1.90 11.18 -1.73
C ARG A 233 2.03 11.47 -0.23
N PRO A 234 3.25 11.66 0.30
CA PRO A 234 3.44 11.99 1.72
C PRO A 234 2.59 13.17 2.20
N ALA A 235 2.45 14.22 1.38
CA ALA A 235 1.64 15.40 1.72
C ALA A 235 0.13 15.09 1.81
N GLU A 236 -0.37 14.13 1.05
CA GLU A 236 -1.77 13.69 1.10
C GLU A 236 -2.06 12.95 2.39
N LEU A 237 -1.12 12.09 2.82
CA LEU A 237 -1.23 11.38 4.11
C LEU A 237 -1.08 12.33 5.30
N ASP A 238 -0.18 13.33 5.24
CA ASP A 238 -0.09 14.41 6.24
C ASP A 238 -1.44 15.14 6.37
N ALA A 239 -2.05 15.51 5.24
CA ALA A 239 -3.35 16.17 5.23
C ALA A 239 -4.47 15.25 5.77
N TYR A 240 -4.43 13.97 5.47
CA TYR A 240 -5.38 12.99 5.99
C TYR A 240 -5.22 12.82 7.50
N ALA A 241 -4.01 12.58 7.99
CA ALA A 241 -3.72 12.47 9.41
C ALA A 241 -4.12 13.73 10.20
N SER A 242 -3.85 14.92 9.63
CA SER A 242 -4.26 16.20 10.24
C SER A 242 -5.78 16.32 10.39
N ARG A 243 -6.55 15.87 9.39
CA ARG A 243 -8.04 15.86 9.50
C ARG A 243 -8.54 14.89 10.59
N LEU A 244 -7.78 13.85 10.89
CA LEU A 244 -8.07 12.89 11.97
C LEU A 244 -7.57 13.36 13.34
N GLY A 245 -6.95 14.56 13.42
CA GLY A 245 -6.48 15.14 14.67
C GLY A 245 -5.03 14.83 15.03
N PHE A 246 -4.30 14.08 14.19
CA PHE A 246 -2.88 13.84 14.43
C PHE A 246 -2.05 15.11 14.22
N ARG A 247 -1.06 15.29 15.07
CA ARG A 247 -0.06 16.33 14.89
C ARG A 247 0.94 15.91 13.83
N ILE A 248 1.06 16.71 12.77
CA ILE A 248 2.07 16.47 11.73
C ILE A 248 3.45 16.93 12.24
N PRO A 249 4.46 16.06 12.22
CA PRO A 249 5.80 16.41 12.66
C PRO A 249 6.42 17.52 11.81
N ASN A 250 7.20 18.40 12.43
CA ASN A 250 8.02 19.35 11.69
C ASN A 250 9.15 18.63 10.93
N GLU A 251 9.71 19.29 9.93
CA GLU A 251 10.96 18.82 9.33
C GLU A 251 12.06 18.80 10.38
N THR A 252 12.87 17.74 10.33
CA THR A 252 14.03 17.67 11.22
C THR A 252 15.09 18.68 10.80
N THR A 253 15.66 19.35 11.76
CA THR A 253 16.81 20.27 11.59
C THR A 253 18.13 19.62 12.01
N GLU A 254 18.07 18.37 12.51
CA GLU A 254 19.24 17.63 12.93
C GLU A 254 20.15 17.32 11.75
N PRO A 255 21.47 17.57 11.86
CA PRO A 255 22.40 17.33 10.76
C PRO A 255 22.56 15.84 10.43
N VAL A 256 22.32 14.96 11.39
CA VAL A 256 22.36 13.49 11.23
C VAL A 256 21.21 12.90 12.00
N VAL A 257 20.36 12.14 11.32
CA VAL A 257 19.34 11.31 11.93
C VAL A 257 19.58 9.87 11.50
N HIS A 258 19.75 8.98 12.48
CA HIS A 258 19.89 7.54 12.26
C HIS A 258 18.61 6.84 12.72
N LEU A 259 17.84 6.31 11.80
CA LEU A 259 16.67 5.47 12.01
C LEU A 259 17.13 4.03 12.24
N GLN A 260 17.53 3.76 13.48
CA GLN A 260 18.31 2.59 13.86
C GLN A 260 17.58 1.26 13.61
N ALA A 261 16.25 1.23 13.80
CA ALA A 261 15.48 -0.01 13.67
C ALA A 261 15.22 -0.36 12.20
N SER A 262 14.98 0.64 11.34
CA SER A 262 14.81 0.45 9.89
C SER A 262 16.12 0.55 9.10
N GLY A 263 17.22 0.97 9.74
CA GLY A 263 18.55 1.01 9.13
C GLY A 263 18.73 2.11 8.10
N TYR A 264 17.98 3.20 8.16
CA TYR A 264 18.19 4.37 7.28
C TYR A 264 18.91 5.49 8.02
N ALA A 265 19.72 6.25 7.29
CA ALA A 265 20.28 7.46 7.80
C ALA A 265 19.97 8.64 6.87
N ARG A 266 19.63 9.77 7.49
CA ARG A 266 19.45 11.06 6.82
C ARG A 266 20.55 12.02 7.30
N LEU A 267 21.28 12.60 6.35
CA LEU A 267 22.31 13.58 6.62
C LEU A 267 21.94 14.91 5.96
N GLN A 268 22.16 16.01 6.65
CA GLN A 268 21.92 17.35 6.10
C GLN A 268 23.09 18.27 6.40
N ALA A 269 23.60 18.94 5.36
CA ALA A 269 24.61 19.95 5.46
C ALA A 269 24.29 21.13 4.52
N GLY A 270 23.96 22.28 5.08
CA GLY A 270 23.49 23.43 4.30
C GLY A 270 22.26 23.11 3.48
N LYS A 271 22.38 23.16 2.14
CA LYS A 271 21.31 22.83 1.20
C LYS A 271 21.38 21.39 0.64
N ALA A 272 22.31 20.57 1.14
CA ALA A 272 22.43 19.17 0.76
C ALA A 272 21.66 18.30 1.75
N VAL A 273 20.86 17.37 1.24
CA VAL A 273 20.16 16.33 2.00
C VAL A 273 20.46 14.99 1.35
N LEU A 274 21.03 14.08 2.12
CA LEU A 274 21.40 12.73 1.69
C LEU A 274 20.61 11.72 2.53
N PHE A 275 20.11 10.68 1.87
CA PHE A 275 19.56 9.48 2.49
C PHE A 275 20.46 8.29 2.11
N THR A 276 20.71 7.41 3.05
CA THR A 276 21.48 6.19 2.77
C THR A 276 20.85 4.99 3.48
N ASP A 277 20.89 3.88 2.80
CA ASP A 277 20.49 2.58 3.31
C ASP A 277 21.70 1.93 4.00
N VAL A 278 21.60 1.70 5.31
CA VAL A 278 22.56 0.95 6.12
C VAL A 278 21.87 -0.23 6.81
N ALA A 279 20.73 -0.64 6.27
CA ALA A 279 19.91 -1.74 6.74
C ALA A 279 20.45 -3.11 6.33
N PRO A 280 19.99 -4.19 6.97
CA PRO A 280 19.94 -5.52 6.34
C PRO A 280 19.09 -5.47 5.07
N VAL A 281 19.29 -6.42 4.16
CA VAL A 281 18.60 -6.51 2.85
C VAL A 281 17.06 -6.44 2.99
N GLY A 282 16.51 -7.00 4.06
CA GLY A 282 15.09 -7.01 4.35
C GLY A 282 14.76 -8.02 5.45
N PRO A 283 13.48 -8.25 5.72
CA PRO A 283 13.09 -9.27 6.70
C PRO A 283 13.41 -10.67 6.17
N ASP A 284 14.09 -11.49 6.97
CA ASP A 284 14.58 -12.84 6.61
C ASP A 284 13.48 -13.76 6.04
N TYR A 285 12.24 -13.60 6.51
CA TYR A 285 11.13 -14.46 6.12
C TYR A 285 10.26 -13.90 4.99
N LEU A 286 10.46 -12.63 4.59
CA LEU A 286 9.67 -11.96 3.56
C LEU A 286 10.48 -10.95 2.74
N PRO A 287 11.52 -11.36 2.00
CA PRO A 287 12.36 -10.46 1.22
C PRO A 287 11.76 -10.12 -0.15
N GLY A 288 10.45 -10.23 -0.32
CA GLY A 288 9.76 -10.03 -1.60
C GLY A 288 9.97 -8.66 -2.23
N HIS A 289 10.16 -7.63 -1.41
CA HIS A 289 10.39 -6.25 -1.83
C HIS A 289 11.86 -5.81 -1.74
N ALA A 290 12.74 -6.66 -1.23
CA ALA A 290 14.14 -6.33 -1.01
C ALA A 290 14.94 -6.23 -2.31
N HIS A 291 15.92 -5.33 -2.33
CA HIS A 291 16.93 -5.18 -3.38
C HIS A 291 18.32 -5.40 -2.81
N ALA A 292 19.29 -5.64 -3.68
CA ALA A 292 20.71 -5.67 -3.32
C ALA A 292 21.26 -4.24 -3.32
N ASP A 293 20.66 -3.36 -2.50
CA ASP A 293 20.90 -1.92 -2.49
C ASP A 293 21.57 -1.39 -1.20
N THR A 294 22.06 -2.27 -0.35
CA THR A 294 22.79 -1.90 0.86
C THR A 294 23.91 -0.91 0.56
N LEU A 295 24.04 0.13 1.39
CA LEU A 295 24.94 1.28 1.24
C LEU A 295 24.61 2.18 0.04
N SER A 296 23.49 1.96 -0.64
CA SER A 296 23.04 2.92 -1.63
C SER A 296 22.62 4.25 -0.99
N PHE A 297 22.66 5.32 -1.77
CA PHE A 297 22.27 6.62 -1.29
C PHE A 297 21.53 7.43 -2.35
N GLU A 298 20.69 8.35 -1.89
CA GLU A 298 20.11 9.41 -2.70
C GLU A 298 20.52 10.78 -2.17
N LEU A 299 20.78 11.73 -3.06
CA LEU A 299 21.21 13.06 -2.72
C LEU A 299 20.33 14.12 -3.39
N SER A 300 19.85 15.05 -2.59
CA SER A 300 19.29 16.31 -3.06
C SER A 300 20.22 17.47 -2.73
N LEU A 301 20.42 18.39 -3.69
CA LEU A 301 21.18 19.60 -3.54
C LEU A 301 20.34 20.82 -3.95
N ALA A 302 20.20 21.78 -3.05
CA ALA A 302 19.40 22.97 -3.27
C ALA A 302 17.96 22.69 -3.75
N GLY A 303 17.33 21.64 -3.22
CA GLY A 303 15.97 21.23 -3.53
C GLY A 303 15.82 20.35 -4.77
N GLN A 304 16.90 20.03 -5.49
CA GLN A 304 16.89 19.19 -6.67
C GLN A 304 17.54 17.83 -6.36
N ARG A 305 16.97 16.74 -6.82
CA ARG A 305 17.60 15.41 -6.75
C ARG A 305 18.77 15.34 -7.72
N VAL A 306 19.93 14.94 -7.23
CA VAL A 306 21.18 14.86 -7.99
C VAL A 306 21.65 13.42 -8.15
N VAL A 307 21.51 12.62 -7.10
CA VAL A 307 21.74 11.18 -7.13
C VAL A 307 20.45 10.48 -6.70
N VAL A 308 20.01 9.50 -7.48
CA VAL A 308 18.75 8.78 -7.26
C VAL A 308 18.94 7.30 -7.52
N ASN A 309 18.13 6.46 -6.90
CA ASN A 309 17.93 5.08 -7.30
C ASN A 309 16.83 4.98 -8.38
N GLY A 310 16.85 3.90 -9.15
CA GLY A 310 15.94 3.70 -10.28
C GLY A 310 14.51 3.32 -9.89
N GLY A 311 14.31 2.84 -8.67
CA GLY A 311 13.02 2.30 -8.20
C GLY A 311 12.58 1.04 -8.93
N THR A 312 11.30 0.72 -8.82
CA THR A 312 10.68 -0.50 -9.38
C THR A 312 9.60 -0.15 -10.38
N SER A 313 9.66 -0.71 -11.58
CA SER A 313 8.64 -0.53 -12.62
C SER A 313 7.89 -1.82 -12.97
N VAL A 314 8.41 -2.98 -12.56
CA VAL A 314 7.84 -4.30 -12.86
C VAL A 314 7.97 -5.24 -11.66
N TYR A 315 7.00 -6.14 -11.55
CA TYR A 315 7.03 -7.27 -10.61
C TYR A 315 7.03 -8.59 -11.39
N GLY A 316 7.42 -9.67 -10.73
CA GLY A 316 7.53 -11.00 -11.33
C GLY A 316 8.97 -11.49 -11.37
N THR A 317 9.29 -12.40 -12.30
CA THR A 317 10.59 -13.12 -12.37
C THR A 317 11.36 -12.85 -13.65
N GLY A 318 11.05 -11.74 -14.35
CA GLY A 318 11.70 -11.40 -15.63
C GLY A 318 13.06 -10.71 -15.45
N ALA A 319 13.85 -10.69 -16.53
CA ALA A 319 15.17 -10.07 -16.56
C ALA A 319 15.19 -8.61 -16.10
N GLU A 320 14.16 -7.84 -16.45
CA GLU A 320 14.04 -6.43 -16.03
C GLU A 320 13.84 -6.31 -14.51
N ARG A 321 13.07 -7.21 -13.90
CA ARG A 321 12.93 -7.27 -12.44
C ARG A 321 14.28 -7.56 -11.77
N HIS A 322 15.02 -8.55 -12.25
CA HIS A 322 16.35 -8.87 -11.73
C HIS A 322 17.31 -7.67 -11.88
N ARG A 323 17.30 -7.02 -13.05
CA ARG A 323 18.12 -5.82 -13.28
C ARG A 323 17.83 -4.71 -12.26
N GLN A 324 16.53 -4.46 -11.98
CA GLN A 324 16.13 -3.39 -11.05
C GLN A 324 16.49 -3.71 -9.60
N ARG A 325 16.53 -4.98 -9.21
CA ARG A 325 16.86 -5.41 -7.86
C ARG A 325 18.36 -5.60 -7.62
N GLY A 326 19.16 -5.73 -8.68
CA GLY A 326 20.60 -5.95 -8.59
C GLY A 326 21.37 -4.69 -8.19
N THR A 327 22.51 -4.87 -7.55
CA THR A 327 23.35 -3.79 -7.00
C THR A 327 23.73 -2.74 -8.05
N SER A 328 23.96 -3.14 -9.29
CA SER A 328 24.33 -2.25 -10.39
C SER A 328 23.24 -1.25 -10.78
N ALA A 329 21.98 -1.45 -10.33
CA ALA A 329 20.88 -0.52 -10.55
C ALA A 329 20.80 0.59 -9.48
N HIS A 330 21.64 0.53 -8.46
CA HIS A 330 21.62 1.41 -7.30
C HIS A 330 22.86 2.30 -7.21
N SER A 331 22.75 3.42 -6.50
CA SER A 331 23.83 4.36 -6.27
C SER A 331 24.71 3.87 -5.11
N THR A 332 25.42 2.75 -5.33
CA THR A 332 26.26 2.08 -4.35
C THR A 332 27.51 1.49 -5.01
N LEU A 333 28.36 0.82 -4.22
CA LEU A 333 29.57 0.17 -4.68
C LEU A 333 29.27 -1.25 -5.19
N VAL A 334 29.70 -1.57 -6.42
CA VAL A 334 29.71 -2.94 -6.97
C VAL A 334 31.12 -3.50 -6.84
N MET A 335 31.25 -4.71 -6.31
CA MET A 335 32.53 -5.40 -6.18
C MET A 335 32.55 -6.66 -7.08
N ASP A 336 33.57 -6.80 -7.89
CA ASP A 336 33.81 -7.98 -8.76
C ASP A 336 32.59 -8.33 -9.65
N ASP A 337 31.86 -7.31 -10.14
CA ASP A 337 30.63 -7.45 -10.93
C ASP A 337 29.56 -8.33 -10.27
N SER A 338 29.56 -8.39 -8.95
CA SER A 338 28.63 -9.20 -8.17
C SER A 338 27.65 -8.32 -7.39
N ASP A 339 26.43 -8.83 -7.19
CA ASP A 339 25.46 -8.21 -6.30
C ASP A 339 25.89 -8.32 -4.84
N SER A 340 25.59 -7.32 -4.04
CA SER A 340 25.91 -7.27 -2.60
C SER A 340 25.14 -8.32 -1.79
N SER A 341 24.04 -8.83 -2.34
CA SER A 341 23.18 -9.84 -1.72
C SER A 341 22.45 -10.66 -2.78
N GLU A 342 22.02 -11.86 -2.42
CA GLU A 342 21.12 -12.65 -3.28
C GLU A 342 19.74 -11.99 -3.32
N VAL A 343 19.26 -11.71 -4.54
CA VAL A 343 17.90 -11.20 -4.82
C VAL A 343 17.29 -12.00 -5.98
N TRP A 344 15.97 -12.24 -5.97
CA TRP A 344 15.29 -13.09 -6.96
C TRP A 344 13.93 -12.51 -7.40
#